data_a6c38cf80897551ecd5e70781d05124d
#
_entry.id   a6c38cf80897551ecd5e70781d05124d
#
_cell.length_a   1.000
_cell.length_b   1.000
_cell.length_c   1.000
_cell.angle_alpha   90.00
_cell.angle_beta   90.00
_cell.angle_gamma   90.00
#
_symmetry.space_group_name_H-M   'P 1'
#
loop_
_entity.id
_entity.type
_entity.pdbx_description
1 polymer ?
#
loop_
_entity_poly.entity_id
_entity_poly.type
_entity_poly.pdbx_seq_one_letter_code
_entity_poly.pdbx_strand_id
1 'polypeptide(L)'
;MPVATTTAVQKGLGLLSRSTSSKPVNTSNNSDHHQTDSNPKINSKNNNNTTAGGSLPRDANALLKGRYASIDAAAAWTPPPFTLKDVRNVIPAHCFKRNTMRSLGYVLHDAVLLTVLFIAASYFSLLPMYLQIVAWPLYWIAQGSVGFGVWILAHECGHGAFSPSTTINNIFGWVMHSFVLVPYFSWKFSHSKHHKSSGHMLKDEAFVPPVRSSMGYSHADSVVTKKDDQADIHHESLLADAPITQLLRMFSMLLFGFPMYLLIHSSGQAYPEWVTHFTPNSVIFTEKNRPFVLLSDLGIFLVLGIIGLCAHRYGALNVFMYYGVPYLVVNFWLVAITFLQHTDPIIAHYRGEEWSFLRGALSTIDRDYGIFNHFHHHIGDTHVVHHLFSTLPHYHAEEATEAIKEFLGKYYSYDSRPILEALYSNFIVCKFVEDEGDVVFYKH
;
A
#
# COMPACT_ATOMS: atom_id res chain seq x y z
N MET A 1 4.11 13.70 56.12
CA MET A 1 5.33 13.84 57.00
C MET A 1 6.31 12.74 56.63
N PRO A 2 7.54 13.03 56.67
CA PRO A 2 8.40 13.67 55.66
C PRO A 2 9.52 12.66 55.29
N VAL A 3 10.49 12.84 54.45
CA VAL A 3 11.47 13.89 54.16
C VAL A 3 12.22 13.44 52.90
N ALA A 4 12.41 14.32 52.04
CA ALA A 4 13.44 14.63 51.12
C ALA A 4 14.87 14.21 51.47
N THR A 5 15.68 13.92 50.44
CA THR A 5 17.00 14.54 50.28
C THR A 5 17.53 14.45 48.87
N THR A 6 17.76 15.56 48.33
CA THR A 6 18.60 16.10 47.27
C THR A 6 20.06 15.61 47.34
N THR A 7 20.70 15.41 46.19
CA THR A 7 22.05 15.98 45.96
C THR A 7 22.35 16.12 44.47
N ALA A 8 22.83 17.29 44.16
CA ALA A 8 23.18 17.86 42.89
C ALA A 8 24.71 17.80 42.62
N VAL A 9 25.07 18.27 41.41
CA VAL A 9 26.36 18.88 40.99
C VAL A 9 27.41 17.89 40.50
N GLN A 10 27.90 17.96 39.25
CA GLN A 10 28.81 19.02 38.83
C GLN A 10 29.08 19.02 37.33
N LYS A 11 29.23 20.23 36.82
CA LYS A 11 29.67 20.70 35.51
C LYS A 11 31.10 20.26 35.14
N GLY A 12 31.39 20.17 33.85
CA GLY A 12 32.71 20.21 33.26
C GLY A 12 32.69 20.81 31.88
N LEU A 13 33.00 22.10 31.78
CA LEU A 13 33.31 22.82 30.55
C LEU A 13 34.74 22.45 30.08
N GLY A 14 34.97 22.41 28.78
CA GLY A 14 36.27 22.39 28.14
C GLY A 14 36.20 22.94 26.74
N LEU A 15 36.77 24.13 26.57
CA LEU A 15 36.79 24.99 25.38
C LEU A 15 37.98 24.67 24.45
N LEU A 16 37.76 24.91 23.14
CA LEU A 16 38.67 25.49 22.13
C LEU A 16 39.90 24.72 21.62
N SER A 17 39.99 24.53 20.29
CA SER A 17 40.98 25.32 19.51
C SER A 17 40.77 25.19 18.00
N ARG A 18 40.89 26.34 17.32
CA ARG A 18 40.95 26.55 15.86
C ARG A 18 42.40 26.37 15.38
N SER A 19 42.55 25.95 14.08
CA SER A 19 43.53 26.51 13.14
C SER A 19 43.23 25.94 11.75
N THR A 20 42.76 26.66 10.78
CA THR A 20 43.32 27.57 9.75
C THR A 20 44.25 26.91 8.76
N SER A 21 43.79 26.95 7.47
CA SER A 21 44.46 27.41 6.27
C SER A 21 45.49 26.53 5.55
N SER A 22 45.22 26.12 4.32
CA SER A 22 45.83 26.80 3.12
C SER A 22 45.51 26.02 1.83
N LYS A 23 45.08 26.77 0.80
CA LYS A 23 45.18 26.49 -0.65
C LYS A 23 46.49 27.12 -1.18
N PRO A 24 46.80 27.08 -2.48
CA PRO A 24 46.72 26.07 -3.55
C PRO A 24 48.08 25.93 -4.27
N VAL A 25 48.24 25.07 -5.32
CA VAL A 25 49.06 25.35 -6.50
C VAL A 25 48.66 24.47 -7.71
N ASN A 26 48.43 25.13 -8.82
CA ASN A 26 48.36 24.67 -10.20
C ASN A 26 49.71 24.20 -10.70
N THR A 27 49.72 23.23 -11.61
CA THR A 27 50.54 23.32 -12.85
C THR A 27 50.03 22.38 -13.94
N SER A 28 49.85 22.95 -15.10
CA SER A 28 49.64 22.41 -16.43
C SER A 28 50.80 21.56 -16.91
N ASN A 29 50.54 20.60 -17.78
CA ASN A 29 51.15 20.59 -19.13
C ASN A 29 50.56 19.52 -20.07
N ASN A 30 50.36 19.99 -21.29
CA ASN A 30 50.04 19.28 -22.53
C ASN A 30 51.03 18.17 -22.90
N SER A 31 50.51 17.18 -23.64
CA SER A 31 51.12 16.79 -24.91
C SER A 31 50.19 15.88 -25.71
N ASP A 32 49.93 16.34 -26.95
CA ASP A 32 49.29 15.64 -28.06
C ASP A 32 50.01 14.33 -28.44
N HIS A 33 49.26 13.32 -28.87
CA HIS A 33 49.65 12.55 -30.06
C HIS A 33 48.46 11.86 -30.74
N HIS A 34 48.50 12.00 -32.06
CA HIS A 34 47.59 11.60 -33.12
C HIS A 34 47.51 10.08 -33.41
N GLN A 35 46.35 9.72 -34.00
CA GLN A 35 46.09 8.69 -35.04
C GLN A 35 46.21 7.22 -34.63
N THR A 36 45.28 6.35 -35.01
CA THR A 36 44.77 6.01 -36.36
C THR A 36 43.49 5.15 -36.27
N ASP A 37 42.68 5.30 -37.30
CA ASP A 37 41.50 4.50 -37.66
C ASP A 37 41.74 3.00 -37.75
N SER A 38 40.76 2.22 -37.29
CA SER A 38 40.35 0.98 -37.99
C SER A 38 38.97 0.52 -37.51
N ASN A 39 38.02 0.67 -38.41
CA ASN A 39 36.64 0.19 -38.32
C ASN A 39 36.54 -1.24 -38.87
N PRO A 40 35.99 -2.23 -38.18
CA PRO A 40 35.43 -3.40 -38.84
C PRO A 40 33.91 -3.34 -38.92
N LYS A 41 33.39 -3.28 -40.11
CA LYS A 41 32.03 -3.53 -40.50
C LYS A 41 31.58 -4.90 -39.92
N ILE A 42 30.58 -4.89 -39.05
CA ILE A 42 29.86 -6.09 -38.72
C ILE A 42 28.49 -6.05 -39.38
N ASN A 43 28.28 -7.07 -40.22
CA ASN A 43 27.04 -7.36 -40.95
C ASN A 43 25.83 -7.41 -40.07
N SER A 44 24.84 -6.59 -40.43
CA SER A 44 23.45 -6.75 -39.97
C SER A 44 22.86 -8.07 -40.52
N LYS A 45 22.59 -9.03 -39.67
CA LYS A 45 21.53 -10.00 -39.90
C LYS A 45 20.40 -9.71 -38.92
N ASN A 46 19.30 -9.27 -39.48
CA ASN A 46 17.99 -9.18 -38.84
C ASN A 46 17.69 -10.45 -38.06
N ASN A 47 17.51 -10.30 -36.76
CA ASN A 47 16.61 -11.14 -36.00
C ASN A 47 15.71 -10.18 -35.22
N ASN A 48 14.55 -9.87 -35.83
CA ASN A 48 13.42 -9.30 -35.16
C ASN A 48 12.93 -10.32 -34.11
N ASN A 49 13.37 -10.14 -32.88
CA ASN A 49 12.67 -10.58 -31.69
C ASN A 49 12.72 -9.40 -30.72
N THR A 50 11.82 -8.47 -30.93
CA THR A 50 11.38 -7.51 -29.91
C THR A 50 10.62 -8.28 -28.84
N THR A 51 11.34 -8.82 -27.88
CA THR A 51 10.73 -9.17 -26.61
C THR A 51 10.55 -7.86 -25.84
N ALA A 52 9.33 -7.36 -25.84
CA ALA A 52 8.82 -6.38 -24.91
C ALA A 52 9.35 -6.69 -23.50
N GLY A 53 9.73 -5.66 -22.74
CA GLY A 53 10.16 -5.76 -21.34
C GLY A 53 9.12 -6.54 -20.55
N GLY A 54 9.37 -7.84 -20.39
CA GLY A 54 8.43 -8.74 -19.77
C GLY A 54 8.75 -8.83 -18.28
N SER A 55 7.76 -8.53 -17.45
CA SER A 55 7.55 -9.30 -16.23
C SER A 55 7.77 -10.79 -16.57
N LEU A 56 8.48 -11.52 -15.73
CA LEU A 56 8.63 -12.97 -15.88
C LEU A 56 7.28 -13.59 -16.22
N PRO A 57 7.16 -14.40 -17.30
CA PRO A 57 5.90 -15.02 -17.66
C PRO A 57 5.42 -15.85 -16.48
N ARG A 58 4.28 -15.48 -15.92
CA ARG A 58 3.68 -16.17 -14.77
C ARG A 58 2.85 -17.32 -15.30
N ASP A 59 3.31 -18.53 -15.09
CA ASP A 59 2.44 -19.69 -15.18
C ASP A 59 1.49 -19.70 -13.97
N ALA A 60 0.19 -19.47 -14.20
CA ALA A 60 -0.81 -19.49 -13.14
C ALA A 60 -0.83 -20.82 -12.37
N ASN A 61 -0.53 -21.94 -13.03
CA ASN A 61 -0.40 -23.25 -12.38
C ASN A 61 0.84 -23.36 -11.48
N ALA A 62 1.93 -22.70 -11.83
CA ALA A 62 3.12 -22.63 -10.99
C ALA A 62 2.87 -21.77 -9.74
N LEU A 63 2.10 -20.67 -9.86
CA LEU A 63 1.71 -19.83 -8.75
C LEU A 63 0.76 -20.55 -7.77
N LEU A 64 -0.20 -21.33 -8.29
CA LEU A 64 -1.09 -22.15 -7.45
C LEU A 64 -0.33 -23.25 -6.69
N LYS A 65 0.82 -23.72 -7.21
CA LYS A 65 1.70 -24.67 -6.53
C LYS A 65 2.70 -24.01 -5.57
N GLY A 66 2.73 -22.67 -5.47
CA GLY A 66 3.38 -21.86 -4.43
C GLY A 66 4.91 -21.95 -4.33
N ARG A 67 5.51 -22.99 -4.87
CA ARG A 67 6.90 -23.38 -4.58
C ARG A 67 7.92 -22.76 -5.54
N TYR A 68 7.53 -22.46 -6.77
CA TYR A 68 8.46 -22.12 -7.85
C TYR A 68 8.64 -20.63 -8.08
N ALA A 69 7.58 -19.84 -7.95
CA ALA A 69 7.64 -18.40 -8.25
C ALA A 69 8.52 -17.63 -7.25
N SER A 70 8.49 -18.00 -5.96
CA SER A 70 9.32 -17.35 -4.94
C SER A 70 10.81 -17.76 -5.06
N ILE A 71 11.10 -19.00 -5.48
CA ILE A 71 12.47 -19.46 -5.72
C ILE A 71 13.04 -18.73 -6.94
N ASP A 72 12.26 -18.67 -8.02
CA ASP A 72 12.69 -17.99 -9.25
C ASP A 72 12.84 -16.48 -9.04
N ALA A 73 11.95 -15.86 -8.29
CA ALA A 73 12.03 -14.46 -7.96
C ALA A 73 13.26 -14.14 -7.10
N ALA A 74 13.56 -14.96 -6.10
CA ALA A 74 14.74 -14.80 -5.25
C ALA A 74 16.04 -15.01 -6.05
N ALA A 75 16.08 -16.00 -6.94
CA ALA A 75 17.25 -16.27 -7.78
C ALA A 75 17.47 -15.18 -8.85
N ALA A 76 16.38 -14.57 -9.35
CA ALA A 76 16.44 -13.52 -10.36
C ALA A 76 16.62 -12.12 -9.78
N TRP A 77 16.47 -11.96 -8.47
CA TRP A 77 16.56 -10.64 -7.84
C TRP A 77 17.95 -10.03 -7.94
N THR A 78 17.99 -8.77 -8.32
CA THR A 78 19.21 -7.96 -8.34
C THR A 78 18.86 -6.55 -7.87
N PRO A 79 19.75 -5.84 -7.15
CA PRO A 79 19.49 -4.46 -6.75
C PRO A 79 19.34 -3.57 -7.98
N PRO A 80 18.43 -2.57 -7.93
CA PRO A 80 18.28 -1.60 -9.01
C PRO A 80 19.61 -0.84 -9.26
N PRO A 81 20.11 -0.75 -10.52
CA PRO A 81 21.35 -0.06 -10.85
C PRO A 81 21.19 1.45 -11.04
N PHE A 82 20.04 2.01 -10.68
CA PHE A 82 19.67 3.41 -10.84
C PHE A 82 19.21 4.01 -9.51
N THR A 83 19.13 5.33 -9.47
CA THR A 83 18.68 6.09 -8.30
C THR A 83 17.25 6.58 -8.47
N LEU A 84 16.59 6.99 -7.37
CA LEU A 84 15.27 7.64 -7.41
C LEU A 84 15.29 8.92 -8.28
N LYS A 85 16.43 9.62 -8.32
CA LYS A 85 16.62 10.81 -9.17
C LYS A 85 16.56 10.46 -10.66
N ASP A 86 17.13 9.32 -11.04
CA ASP A 86 17.11 8.86 -12.43
C ASP A 86 15.68 8.53 -12.85
N VAL A 87 14.92 7.82 -12.01
CA VAL A 87 13.48 7.55 -12.23
C VAL A 87 12.68 8.86 -12.33
N ARG A 88 12.97 9.84 -11.45
CA ARG A 88 12.29 11.14 -11.51
C ARG A 88 12.55 11.89 -12.83
N ASN A 89 13.74 11.77 -13.39
CA ASN A 89 14.13 12.52 -14.58
C ASN A 89 13.41 12.06 -15.85
N VAL A 90 12.89 10.84 -15.91
CA VAL A 90 12.11 10.35 -17.05
C VAL A 90 10.64 10.78 -17.00
N ILE A 91 10.13 11.17 -15.82
CA ILE A 91 8.76 11.64 -15.67
C ILE A 91 8.66 13.10 -16.11
N PRO A 92 7.69 13.47 -16.97
CA PRO A 92 7.46 14.84 -17.38
C PRO A 92 7.27 15.77 -16.17
N ALA A 93 7.95 16.92 -16.18
CA ALA A 93 7.97 17.83 -15.03
C ALA A 93 6.57 18.37 -14.63
N HIS A 94 5.64 18.46 -15.59
CA HIS A 94 4.27 18.89 -15.30
C HIS A 94 3.48 17.87 -14.47
N CYS A 95 3.83 16.57 -14.50
CA CYS A 95 3.17 15.55 -13.70
C CYS A 95 3.32 15.81 -12.18
N PHE A 96 4.32 16.55 -11.75
CA PHE A 96 4.50 16.96 -10.36
C PHE A 96 3.74 18.23 -9.97
N LYS A 97 3.01 18.86 -10.91
CA LYS A 97 2.26 20.09 -10.64
C LYS A 97 0.87 19.77 -10.11
N ARG A 98 0.64 20.13 -8.87
CA ARG A 98 -0.67 19.96 -8.20
C ARG A 98 -1.60 21.10 -8.57
N ASN A 99 -2.85 20.80 -8.89
CA ASN A 99 -3.90 21.78 -9.22
C ASN A 99 -5.14 21.53 -8.35
N THR A 100 -5.35 22.40 -7.36
CA THR A 100 -6.46 22.29 -6.42
C THR A 100 -7.83 22.30 -7.13
N MET A 101 -8.01 23.14 -8.15
CA MET A 101 -9.31 23.22 -8.87
C MET A 101 -9.60 21.92 -9.63
N ARG A 102 -8.57 21.28 -10.22
CA ARG A 102 -8.74 19.99 -10.88
C ARG A 102 -9.11 18.92 -9.86
N SER A 103 -8.44 18.89 -8.71
CA SER A 103 -8.76 17.95 -7.63
C SER A 103 -10.17 18.15 -7.07
N LEU A 104 -10.62 19.39 -6.88
CA LEU A 104 -12.00 19.70 -6.49
C LEU A 104 -13.02 19.27 -7.55
N GLY A 105 -12.67 19.31 -8.83
CA GLY A 105 -13.49 18.75 -9.91
C GLY A 105 -13.75 17.26 -9.74
N TYR A 106 -12.76 16.47 -9.31
CA TYR A 106 -12.94 15.05 -9.00
C TYR A 106 -13.82 14.83 -7.77
N VAL A 107 -13.67 15.65 -6.72
CA VAL A 107 -14.58 15.59 -5.54
C VAL A 107 -16.02 15.88 -5.95
N LEU A 108 -16.24 16.89 -6.79
CA LEU A 108 -17.58 17.21 -7.30
C LEU A 108 -18.14 16.07 -8.16
N HIS A 109 -17.33 15.49 -9.05
CA HIS A 109 -17.71 14.35 -9.88
C HIS A 109 -18.20 13.18 -9.00
N ASP A 110 -17.43 12.77 -8.00
CA ASP A 110 -17.80 11.66 -7.13
C ASP A 110 -19.03 11.99 -6.27
N ALA A 111 -19.13 13.22 -5.76
CA ALA A 111 -20.31 13.67 -5.01
C ALA A 111 -21.58 13.63 -5.86
N VAL A 112 -21.50 14.02 -7.14
CA VAL A 112 -22.63 13.94 -8.09
C VAL A 112 -23.00 12.47 -8.33
N LEU A 113 -22.03 11.59 -8.58
CA LEU A 113 -22.32 10.16 -8.80
C LEU A 113 -22.95 9.51 -7.58
N LEU A 114 -22.41 9.73 -6.37
CA LEU A 114 -22.99 9.23 -5.11
C LEU A 114 -24.42 9.72 -4.92
N THR A 115 -24.69 10.99 -5.22
CA THR A 115 -26.01 11.59 -5.10
C THR A 115 -26.99 10.98 -6.10
N VAL A 116 -26.60 10.84 -7.36
CA VAL A 116 -27.45 10.24 -8.42
C VAL A 116 -27.78 8.79 -8.10
N LEU A 117 -26.79 8.00 -7.67
CA LEU A 117 -27.00 6.61 -7.26
C LEU A 117 -27.93 6.52 -6.04
N PHE A 118 -27.75 7.39 -5.04
CA PHE A 118 -28.64 7.45 -3.87
C PHE A 118 -30.09 7.81 -4.25
N ILE A 119 -30.27 8.83 -5.10
CA ILE A 119 -31.59 9.21 -5.59
C ILE A 119 -32.22 8.04 -6.36
N ALA A 120 -31.49 7.41 -7.28
CA ALA A 120 -31.99 6.25 -8.02
C ALA A 120 -32.44 5.12 -7.08
N ALA A 121 -31.63 4.79 -6.07
CA ALA A 121 -31.96 3.76 -5.08
C ALA A 121 -33.20 4.11 -4.24
N SER A 122 -33.50 5.41 -4.01
CA SER A 122 -34.70 5.83 -3.27
C SER A 122 -36.02 5.47 -3.96
N TYR A 123 -35.98 5.17 -5.26
CA TYR A 123 -37.11 4.72 -6.04
C TYR A 123 -37.23 3.20 -6.15
N PHE A 124 -36.30 2.41 -5.59
CA PHE A 124 -36.32 0.96 -5.73
C PHE A 124 -37.55 0.30 -5.10
N SER A 125 -38.14 0.91 -4.07
CA SER A 125 -39.42 0.44 -3.52
C SER A 125 -40.57 0.43 -4.50
N LEU A 126 -40.49 1.19 -5.60
CA LEU A 126 -41.48 1.21 -6.68
C LEU A 126 -41.29 0.07 -7.69
N LEU A 127 -40.14 -0.59 -7.66
CA LEU A 127 -39.84 -1.70 -8.55
C LEU A 127 -40.52 -3.00 -8.07
N PRO A 128 -40.95 -3.89 -9.00
CA PRO A 128 -41.33 -5.25 -8.66
C PRO A 128 -40.20 -5.95 -7.87
N MET A 129 -40.55 -6.85 -6.94
CA MET A 129 -39.58 -7.48 -6.02
C MET A 129 -38.42 -8.18 -6.73
N TYR A 130 -38.68 -8.83 -7.86
CA TYR A 130 -37.65 -9.52 -8.63
C TYR A 130 -36.61 -8.56 -9.24
N LEU A 131 -36.98 -7.31 -9.54
CA LEU A 131 -36.04 -6.26 -9.95
C LEU A 131 -35.26 -5.70 -8.78
N GLN A 132 -35.89 -5.58 -7.60
CA GLN A 132 -35.21 -5.12 -6.39
C GLN A 132 -34.05 -6.05 -5.99
N ILE A 133 -34.20 -7.37 -6.17
CA ILE A 133 -33.17 -8.38 -5.87
C ILE A 133 -31.88 -8.10 -6.70
N VAL A 134 -32.00 -7.54 -7.89
CA VAL A 134 -30.87 -7.18 -8.75
C VAL A 134 -30.42 -5.74 -8.53
N ALA A 135 -31.36 -4.81 -8.36
CA ALA A 135 -31.08 -3.38 -8.23
C ALA A 135 -30.25 -3.05 -6.98
N TRP A 136 -30.56 -3.68 -5.83
CA TRP A 136 -29.83 -3.44 -4.59
C TRP A 136 -28.34 -3.85 -4.68
N PRO A 137 -27.96 -5.06 -5.09
CA PRO A 137 -26.55 -5.42 -5.28
C PRO A 137 -25.81 -4.50 -6.25
N LEU A 138 -26.43 -4.12 -7.36
CA LEU A 138 -25.82 -3.17 -8.32
C LEU A 138 -25.57 -1.81 -7.68
N TYR A 139 -26.57 -1.29 -6.92
CA TYR A 139 -26.40 -0.06 -6.18
C TYR A 139 -25.24 -0.16 -5.17
N TRP A 140 -25.19 -1.23 -4.37
CA TRP A 140 -24.15 -1.40 -3.36
C TRP A 140 -22.75 -1.41 -3.96
N ILE A 141 -22.59 -2.16 -5.07
CA ILE A 141 -21.30 -2.21 -5.78
C ILE A 141 -20.96 -0.84 -6.36
N ALA A 142 -21.88 -0.18 -7.05
CA ALA A 142 -21.64 1.11 -7.67
C ALA A 142 -21.37 2.20 -6.61
N GLN A 143 -22.24 2.30 -5.59
CA GLN A 143 -22.12 3.29 -4.50
C GLN A 143 -20.83 3.08 -3.71
N GLY A 144 -20.48 1.83 -3.39
CA GLY A 144 -19.25 1.50 -2.66
C GLY A 144 -18.00 1.74 -3.50
N SER A 145 -18.02 1.47 -4.81
CA SER A 145 -16.88 1.74 -5.70
C SER A 145 -16.60 3.24 -5.83
N VAL A 146 -17.64 4.07 -6.01
CA VAL A 146 -17.47 5.54 -5.98
C VAL A 146 -17.07 6.01 -4.58
N GLY A 147 -17.64 5.43 -3.53
CA GLY A 147 -17.24 5.71 -2.13
C GLY A 147 -15.76 5.41 -1.86
N PHE A 148 -15.22 4.37 -2.51
CA PHE A 148 -13.78 4.09 -2.47
C PHE A 148 -13.00 5.16 -3.25
N GLY A 149 -13.51 5.68 -4.37
CA GLY A 149 -12.93 6.85 -5.05
C GLY A 149 -12.80 8.06 -4.11
N VAL A 150 -13.83 8.36 -3.32
CA VAL A 150 -13.77 9.41 -2.28
C VAL A 150 -12.68 9.11 -1.24
N TRP A 151 -12.53 7.84 -0.85
CA TRP A 151 -11.43 7.42 0.03
C TRP A 151 -10.06 7.72 -0.61
N ILE A 152 -9.89 7.45 -1.93
CA ILE A 152 -8.65 7.74 -2.66
C ILE A 152 -8.37 9.24 -2.73
N LEU A 153 -9.38 10.10 -2.97
CA LEU A 153 -9.19 11.55 -2.96
C LEU A 153 -8.74 12.07 -1.57
N ALA A 154 -9.27 11.49 -0.50
CA ALA A 154 -8.82 11.79 0.86
C ALA A 154 -7.39 11.27 1.14
N HIS A 155 -7.03 10.12 0.58
CA HIS A 155 -5.69 9.55 0.59
C HIS A 155 -4.68 10.48 -0.11
N GLU A 156 -5.02 11.03 -1.28
CA GLU A 156 -4.24 12.07 -1.97
C GLU A 156 -4.03 13.33 -1.10
N CYS A 157 -5.07 13.72 -0.33
CA CYS A 157 -4.93 14.77 0.69
C CYS A 157 -3.90 14.38 1.76
N GLY A 158 -3.87 13.13 2.17
CA GLY A 158 -2.89 12.58 3.13
C GLY A 158 -1.45 12.77 2.68
N HIS A 159 -1.17 12.53 1.40
CA HIS A 159 0.13 12.73 0.77
C HIS A 159 0.45 14.19 0.42
N GLY A 160 -0.54 15.08 0.47
CA GLY A 160 -0.39 16.45 -0.02
C GLY A 160 -0.37 16.55 -1.55
N ALA A 161 -0.83 15.52 -2.26
CA ALA A 161 -0.92 15.47 -3.72
C ALA A 161 -2.15 16.24 -4.26
N PHE A 162 -3.23 16.32 -3.47
CA PHE A 162 -4.48 16.98 -3.83
C PHE A 162 -4.32 18.50 -4.05
N SER A 163 -3.53 19.19 -3.20
CA SER A 163 -3.35 20.65 -3.25
C SER A 163 -1.95 21.05 -2.79
N PRO A 164 -1.38 22.17 -3.32
CA PRO A 164 -0.19 22.78 -2.73
C PRO A 164 -0.41 23.28 -1.29
N SER A 165 -1.66 23.55 -0.89
CA SER A 165 -2.03 24.03 0.45
C SER A 165 -2.26 22.87 1.42
N THR A 166 -1.45 22.81 2.48
CA THR A 166 -1.62 21.83 3.58
C THR A 166 -2.97 21.98 4.27
N THR A 167 -3.47 23.21 4.43
CA THR A 167 -4.78 23.45 5.05
C THR A 167 -5.91 22.85 4.23
N ILE A 168 -5.90 23.06 2.90
CA ILE A 168 -6.89 22.46 2.00
C ILE A 168 -6.83 20.93 2.07
N ASN A 169 -5.65 20.36 1.97
CA ASN A 169 -5.46 18.91 2.12
C ASN A 169 -6.03 18.38 3.44
N ASN A 170 -5.74 19.04 4.55
CA ASN A 170 -6.20 18.59 5.86
C ASN A 170 -7.73 18.71 6.03
N ILE A 171 -8.35 19.77 5.53
CA ILE A 171 -9.81 19.95 5.63
C ILE A 171 -10.54 18.92 4.76
N PHE A 172 -10.19 18.84 3.47
CA PHE A 172 -10.85 17.91 2.56
C PHE A 172 -10.58 16.45 2.93
N GLY A 173 -9.34 16.11 3.29
CA GLY A 173 -9.00 14.77 3.74
C GLY A 173 -9.76 14.37 5.00
N TRP A 174 -9.88 15.27 5.99
CA TRP A 174 -10.64 15.01 7.22
C TRP A 174 -12.13 14.79 6.96
N VAL A 175 -12.74 15.63 6.13
CA VAL A 175 -14.19 15.50 5.81
C VAL A 175 -14.45 14.20 5.04
N MET A 176 -13.69 13.95 3.96
CA MET A 176 -13.92 12.78 3.09
C MET A 176 -13.61 11.45 3.81
N HIS A 177 -12.50 11.35 4.54
CA HIS A 177 -12.19 10.15 5.31
C HIS A 177 -13.18 9.93 6.45
N SER A 178 -13.61 10.98 7.17
CA SER A 178 -14.64 10.82 8.20
C SER A 178 -15.94 10.28 7.61
N PHE A 179 -16.34 10.73 6.42
CA PHE A 179 -17.53 10.23 5.70
C PHE A 179 -17.50 8.73 5.46
N VAL A 180 -16.32 8.15 5.22
CA VAL A 180 -16.10 6.70 5.06
C VAL A 180 -15.52 6.04 6.33
N LEU A 181 -15.72 6.63 7.49
CA LEU A 181 -15.36 6.14 8.84
C LEU A 181 -13.86 5.83 9.00
N VAL A 182 -13.00 6.68 8.42
CA VAL A 182 -11.55 6.60 8.57
C VAL A 182 -11.04 7.77 9.43
N PRO A 183 -10.26 7.53 10.50
CA PRO A 183 -9.67 8.58 11.32
C PRO A 183 -8.49 9.23 10.55
N TYR A 184 -8.79 10.28 9.79
CA TYR A 184 -7.91 10.86 8.77
C TYR A 184 -6.47 11.11 9.22
N PHE A 185 -6.25 11.88 10.29
CA PHE A 185 -4.90 12.22 10.71
C PHE A 185 -4.17 11.02 11.28
N SER A 186 -4.86 10.17 12.04
CA SER A 186 -4.28 8.94 12.57
C SER A 186 -3.80 8.04 11.46
N TRP A 187 -4.66 7.79 10.47
CA TRP A 187 -4.32 7.03 9.27
C TRP A 187 -3.22 7.72 8.45
N LYS A 188 -3.29 9.03 8.24
CA LYS A 188 -2.27 9.80 7.52
C LYS A 188 -0.88 9.61 8.12
N PHE A 189 -0.75 9.57 9.43
CA PHE A 189 0.55 9.41 10.09
C PHE A 189 1.11 8.00 9.93
N SER A 190 0.31 6.96 10.14
CA SER A 190 0.73 5.57 9.95
C SER A 190 1.02 5.28 8.46
N HIS A 191 0.17 5.75 7.55
CA HIS A 191 0.33 5.60 6.11
C HIS A 191 1.58 6.33 5.57
N SER A 192 1.89 7.51 6.11
CA SER A 192 3.15 8.19 5.78
C SER A 192 4.38 7.41 6.21
N LYS A 193 4.32 6.65 7.32
CA LYS A 193 5.40 5.76 7.74
C LYS A 193 5.47 4.53 6.83
N HIS A 194 4.31 3.97 6.44
CA HIS A 194 4.24 2.89 5.47
C HIS A 194 4.97 3.26 4.17
N HIS A 195 4.66 4.39 3.54
CA HIS A 195 5.36 4.85 2.33
C HIS A 195 6.86 5.04 2.52
N LYS A 196 7.29 5.48 3.70
CA LYS A 196 8.72 5.69 4.02
C LYS A 196 9.47 4.40 4.31
N SER A 197 8.78 3.32 4.58
CA SER A 197 9.38 2.03 4.98
C SER A 197 8.70 0.83 4.33
N SER A 198 8.02 1.03 3.22
CA SER A 198 7.39 -0.06 2.43
C SER A 198 8.38 -1.20 2.20
N GLY A 199 7.93 -2.43 2.37
CA GLY A 199 8.73 -3.62 2.20
C GLY A 199 9.83 -3.85 3.25
N HIS A 200 9.88 -3.04 4.33
CA HIS A 200 10.82 -3.24 5.42
C HIS A 200 10.20 -4.15 6.49
N MET A 201 10.81 -5.29 6.76
CA MET A 201 10.30 -6.34 7.66
C MET A 201 10.03 -5.90 9.12
N LEU A 202 10.61 -4.78 9.58
CA LEU A 202 10.50 -4.32 10.97
C LEU A 202 10.00 -2.88 11.12
N LYS A 203 9.70 -2.15 10.03
CA LYS A 203 9.34 -0.72 10.10
C LYS A 203 8.11 -0.35 9.29
N ASP A 204 7.61 -1.25 8.46
CA ASP A 204 6.39 -1.01 7.69
C ASP A 204 5.17 -1.02 8.62
N GLU A 205 4.34 0.02 8.55
CA GLU A 205 3.17 0.17 9.43
C GLU A 205 1.90 -0.46 8.86
N ALA A 206 1.96 -1.04 7.65
CA ALA A 206 0.77 -1.57 7.01
C ALA A 206 0.90 -3.01 6.51
N PHE A 207 2.03 -3.39 5.90
CA PHE A 207 2.20 -4.69 5.26
C PHE A 207 3.54 -5.34 5.65
N VAL A 208 3.55 -6.00 6.79
CA VAL A 208 4.67 -6.85 7.24
C VAL A 208 4.26 -8.31 7.09
N PRO A 209 4.90 -9.08 6.19
CA PRO A 209 4.60 -10.51 6.09
C PRO A 209 4.93 -11.24 7.38
N PRO A 210 4.10 -12.23 7.78
CA PRO A 210 4.48 -13.10 8.88
C PRO A 210 5.71 -13.92 8.51
N VAL A 211 6.54 -14.26 9.49
CA VAL A 211 7.67 -15.15 9.30
C VAL A 211 7.27 -16.60 9.55
N ARG A 212 8.02 -17.57 8.98
CA ARG A 212 7.75 -19.00 9.08
C ARG A 212 7.50 -19.45 10.52
N SER A 213 8.39 -19.07 11.45
CA SER A 213 8.28 -19.46 12.87
C SER A 213 7.03 -18.93 13.55
N SER A 214 6.58 -17.69 13.19
CA SER A 214 5.37 -17.09 13.76
C SER A 214 4.08 -17.80 13.33
N MET A 215 4.12 -18.56 12.22
CA MET A 215 3.03 -19.38 11.71
C MET A 215 3.02 -20.79 12.29
N GLY A 216 3.98 -21.12 13.16
CA GLY A 216 4.10 -22.45 13.78
C GLY A 216 4.76 -23.50 12.89
N TYR A 217 5.34 -23.10 11.74
CA TYR A 217 6.08 -24.03 10.89
C TYR A 217 7.51 -24.24 11.42
N SER A 218 8.00 -25.48 11.43
CA SER A 218 9.38 -25.79 11.80
C SER A 218 10.37 -25.19 10.79
N HIS A 219 11.62 -24.93 11.23
CA HIS A 219 12.68 -24.44 10.35
C HIS A 219 12.92 -25.39 9.18
N ALA A 220 13.19 -24.84 7.98
CA ALA A 220 13.39 -25.62 6.76
C ALA A 220 14.56 -26.63 6.84
N ASP A 221 15.55 -26.38 7.71
CA ASP A 221 16.75 -27.20 7.92
C ASP A 221 16.61 -28.26 9.03
N SER A 222 15.45 -28.31 9.72
CA SER A 222 15.20 -29.46 10.60
C SER A 222 15.02 -30.68 9.71
N VAL A 223 16.11 -31.44 9.54
CA VAL A 223 16.06 -32.79 9.00
C VAL A 223 15.11 -33.59 9.85
N VAL A 224 13.91 -33.79 9.34
CA VAL A 224 12.92 -34.65 9.97
C VAL A 224 13.53 -36.05 9.99
N THR A 225 14.18 -36.41 11.09
CA THR A 225 14.45 -37.78 11.40
C THR A 225 13.08 -38.40 11.70
N LYS A 226 12.61 -39.23 10.77
CA LYS A 226 11.31 -39.90 10.71
C LYS A 226 10.91 -40.74 11.96
N LYS A 227 11.28 -40.35 13.17
CA LYS A 227 11.01 -41.14 14.36
C LYS A 227 10.17 -40.51 15.44
N ASP A 228 9.87 -39.19 15.35
CA ASP A 228 9.11 -38.50 16.41
C ASP A 228 7.81 -37.82 15.92
N ASP A 229 7.33 -38.14 14.71
CA ASP A 229 6.17 -37.51 14.07
C ASP A 229 4.79 -37.89 14.69
N GLN A 230 4.73 -38.42 15.89
CA GLN A 230 3.43 -38.76 16.51
C GLN A 230 2.99 -37.84 17.66
N ALA A 231 3.74 -36.82 18.05
CA ALA A 231 3.43 -36.05 19.25
C ALA A 231 2.98 -34.59 19.04
N ASP A 232 3.25 -33.97 17.88
CA ASP A 232 2.90 -32.58 17.63
C ASP A 232 2.16 -32.34 16.31
N ILE A 233 1.23 -33.20 15.96
CA ILE A 233 0.16 -32.84 15.04
C ILE A 233 -0.76 -31.91 15.87
N HIS A 234 -0.43 -30.60 15.88
CA HIS A 234 -1.48 -29.61 16.11
C HIS A 234 -2.63 -30.00 15.19
N HIS A 235 -3.78 -30.31 15.73
CA HIS A 235 -5.02 -30.48 15.00
C HIS A 235 -5.32 -29.17 14.26
N GLU A 236 -4.59 -28.86 13.21
CA GLU A 236 -5.14 -28.03 12.15
C GLU A 236 -6.38 -28.79 11.70
N SER A 237 -7.53 -28.25 12.03
CA SER A 237 -8.78 -28.92 11.73
C SER A 237 -8.73 -29.30 10.25
N LEU A 238 -9.07 -30.55 9.89
CA LEU A 238 -9.18 -31.01 8.49
C LEU A 238 -9.98 -30.05 7.60
N LEU A 239 -10.71 -29.11 8.22
CA LEU A 239 -11.47 -28.04 7.59
C LEU A 239 -10.66 -26.76 7.37
N ALA A 240 -9.48 -26.59 7.97
CA ALA A 240 -8.70 -25.34 7.85
C ALA A 240 -8.29 -25.05 6.39
N ASP A 241 -7.91 -26.11 5.66
CA ASP A 241 -7.50 -26.02 4.25
C ASP A 241 -8.64 -26.27 3.27
N ALA A 242 -9.86 -26.50 3.76
CA ALA A 242 -11.01 -26.65 2.89
C ALA A 242 -11.21 -25.36 2.05
N PRO A 243 -11.44 -25.46 0.73
CA PRO A 243 -11.61 -24.28 -0.13
C PRO A 243 -12.65 -23.31 0.38
N ILE A 244 -13.75 -23.80 0.95
CA ILE A 244 -14.80 -22.94 1.52
C ILE A 244 -14.30 -22.13 2.71
N THR A 245 -13.48 -22.73 3.58
CA THR A 245 -12.90 -22.06 4.75
C THR A 245 -11.93 -20.97 4.29
N GLN A 246 -11.10 -21.25 3.28
CA GLN A 246 -10.19 -20.28 2.72
C GLN A 246 -10.95 -19.10 2.06
N LEU A 247 -12.04 -19.37 1.34
CA LEU A 247 -12.90 -18.34 0.78
C LEU A 247 -13.55 -17.49 1.88
N LEU A 248 -14.07 -18.08 2.93
CA LEU A 248 -14.68 -17.35 4.05
C LEU A 248 -13.64 -16.46 4.77
N ARG A 249 -12.43 -16.98 5.00
CA ARG A 249 -11.31 -16.20 5.59
C ARG A 249 -10.92 -15.02 4.67
N MET A 250 -10.80 -15.26 3.38
CA MET A 250 -10.50 -14.22 2.39
C MET A 250 -11.59 -13.14 2.36
N PHE A 251 -12.86 -13.51 2.30
CA PHE A 251 -13.96 -12.55 2.35
C PHE A 251 -14.03 -11.79 3.66
N SER A 252 -13.78 -12.45 4.79
CA SER A 252 -13.69 -11.78 6.10
C SER A 252 -12.55 -10.75 6.12
N MET A 253 -11.40 -11.09 5.59
CA MET A 253 -10.27 -10.16 5.44
C MET A 253 -10.66 -8.97 4.56
N LEU A 254 -11.29 -9.20 3.41
CA LEU A 254 -11.68 -8.14 2.48
C LEU A 254 -12.71 -7.17 3.08
N LEU A 255 -13.64 -7.64 3.89
CA LEU A 255 -14.70 -6.81 4.47
C LEU A 255 -14.28 -6.12 5.77
N PHE A 256 -13.46 -6.77 6.59
CA PHE A 256 -13.15 -6.34 7.95
C PHE A 256 -11.66 -6.06 8.20
N GLY A 257 -10.77 -6.39 7.25
CA GLY A 257 -9.31 -6.23 7.42
C GLY A 257 -8.91 -4.79 7.72
N PHE A 258 -9.48 -3.81 7.01
CA PHE A 258 -9.16 -2.42 7.27
C PHE A 258 -9.71 -1.88 8.60
N PRO A 259 -10.99 -2.10 8.98
CA PRO A 259 -11.44 -1.84 10.35
C PRO A 259 -10.56 -2.48 11.42
N MET A 260 -10.13 -3.73 11.24
CA MET A 260 -9.22 -4.40 12.19
C MET A 260 -7.83 -3.77 12.22
N TYR A 261 -7.30 -3.35 11.06
CA TYR A 261 -6.07 -2.56 11.03
C TYR A 261 -6.17 -1.27 11.84
N LEU A 262 -7.27 -0.53 11.73
CA LEU A 262 -7.48 0.70 12.50
C LEU A 262 -7.65 0.45 14.00
N LEU A 263 -8.32 -0.64 14.38
CA LEU A 263 -8.64 -0.96 15.78
C LEU A 263 -7.49 -1.63 16.53
N ILE A 264 -6.75 -2.53 15.88
CA ILE A 264 -5.73 -3.37 16.53
C ILE A 264 -4.41 -3.49 15.75
N HIS A 265 -4.21 -2.70 14.71
CA HIS A 265 -2.98 -2.67 13.90
C HIS A 265 -2.59 -4.07 13.34
N SER A 266 -3.55 -4.78 12.78
CA SER A 266 -3.49 -6.22 12.50
C SER A 266 -2.50 -6.66 11.42
N SER A 267 -1.94 -5.75 10.60
CA SER A 267 -1.07 -6.09 9.44
C SER A 267 0.25 -5.32 9.38
N GLY A 268 0.46 -4.34 10.27
CA GLY A 268 1.70 -3.59 10.38
C GLY A 268 2.76 -4.31 11.23
N GLN A 269 3.85 -3.61 11.50
CA GLN A 269 4.90 -4.13 12.37
C GLN A 269 4.36 -4.49 13.77
N ALA A 270 4.97 -5.50 14.40
CA ALA A 270 4.59 -5.92 15.73
C ALA A 270 5.10 -4.94 16.80
N TYR A 271 4.25 -4.64 17.77
CA TYR A 271 4.58 -3.84 18.96
C TYR A 271 4.32 -4.67 20.22
N PRO A 272 5.10 -4.46 21.30
CA PRO A 272 4.88 -5.14 22.58
C PRO A 272 3.54 -4.79 23.26
N GLU A 273 2.98 -3.65 22.92
CA GLU A 273 1.78 -3.05 23.50
C GLU A 273 0.63 -2.98 22.51
N TRP A 274 -0.57 -2.78 23.02
CA TRP A 274 -1.74 -2.60 22.17
C TRP A 274 -1.61 -1.32 21.33
N VAL A 275 -1.77 -1.47 20.02
CA VAL A 275 -1.72 -0.38 19.05
C VAL A 275 -3.09 -0.19 18.41
N THR A 276 -3.55 1.06 18.37
CA THR A 276 -4.80 1.46 17.72
C THR A 276 -4.65 2.86 17.12
N HIS A 277 -5.43 3.14 16.07
CA HIS A 277 -5.47 4.45 15.44
C HIS A 277 -6.37 5.47 16.18
N PHE A 278 -7.07 5.05 17.22
CA PHE A 278 -8.03 5.87 17.96
C PHE A 278 -7.51 6.38 19.31
N THR A 279 -6.36 5.92 19.77
CA THR A 279 -5.80 6.37 21.05
C THR A 279 -4.65 7.33 20.82
N PRO A 280 -4.72 8.61 21.29
CA PRO A 280 -3.67 9.60 21.08
C PRO A 280 -2.28 9.21 21.64
N ASN A 281 -2.28 8.33 22.63
CA ASN A 281 -1.05 7.83 23.28
C ASN A 281 -0.53 6.52 22.65
N SER A 282 -1.15 6.03 21.57
CA SER A 282 -0.66 4.85 20.85
C SER A 282 0.78 5.08 20.37
N VAL A 283 1.63 4.06 20.48
CA VAL A 283 3.07 4.10 20.15
C VAL A 283 3.37 4.54 18.71
N ILE A 284 2.40 4.36 17.82
CA ILE A 284 2.52 4.81 16.42
C ILE A 284 2.47 6.33 16.26
N PHE A 285 2.16 7.10 17.33
CA PHE A 285 2.04 8.56 17.29
C PHE A 285 3.11 9.24 18.15
N THR A 286 3.56 10.39 17.68
CA THR A 286 4.37 11.32 18.47
C THR A 286 3.47 12.24 19.30
N GLU A 287 4.02 12.91 20.31
CA GLU A 287 3.26 13.89 21.10
C GLU A 287 2.63 15.01 20.25
N LYS A 288 3.31 15.42 19.18
CA LYS A 288 2.82 16.43 18.23
C LYS A 288 1.59 15.94 17.43
N ASN A 289 1.42 14.64 17.28
CA ASN A 289 0.30 14.03 16.57
C ASN A 289 -0.98 13.96 17.42
N ARG A 290 -0.87 13.90 18.75
CA ARG A 290 -2.00 13.66 19.68
C ARG A 290 -3.23 14.56 19.47
N PRO A 291 -3.11 15.88 19.30
CA PRO A 291 -4.29 16.73 19.03
C PRO A 291 -5.00 16.38 17.73
N PHE A 292 -4.24 15.93 16.72
CA PHE A 292 -4.80 15.54 15.42
C PHE A 292 -5.49 14.18 15.48
N VAL A 293 -5.04 13.26 16.32
CA VAL A 293 -5.74 12.00 16.60
C VAL A 293 -7.11 12.29 17.18
N LEU A 294 -7.20 13.15 18.21
CA LEU A 294 -8.48 13.58 18.78
C LEU A 294 -9.40 14.26 17.75
N LEU A 295 -8.83 15.06 16.83
CA LEU A 295 -9.61 15.67 15.74
C LEU A 295 -10.13 14.61 14.77
N SER A 296 -9.38 13.54 14.52
CA SER A 296 -9.84 12.40 13.74
C SER A 296 -11.02 11.70 14.40
N ASP A 297 -10.91 11.43 15.70
CA ASP A 297 -11.97 10.78 16.48
C ASP A 297 -13.24 11.63 16.49
N LEU A 298 -13.11 12.95 16.63
CA LEU A 298 -14.24 13.87 16.52
C LEU A 298 -14.96 13.71 15.18
N GLY A 299 -14.24 13.61 14.06
CA GLY A 299 -14.84 13.39 12.74
C GLY A 299 -15.63 12.09 12.68
N ILE A 300 -15.06 11.01 13.21
CA ILE A 300 -15.73 9.70 13.28
C ILE A 300 -17.00 9.79 14.17
N PHE A 301 -16.90 10.36 15.35
CA PHE A 301 -18.06 10.49 16.26
C PHE A 301 -19.18 11.36 15.66
N LEU A 302 -18.85 12.43 14.95
CA LEU A 302 -19.84 13.24 14.24
C LEU A 302 -20.58 12.42 13.17
N VAL A 303 -19.87 11.65 12.35
CA VAL A 303 -20.49 10.82 11.31
C VAL A 303 -21.30 9.68 11.95
N LEU A 304 -20.80 9.00 12.97
CA LEU A 304 -21.55 7.97 13.69
C LEU A 304 -22.80 8.54 14.34
N GLY A 305 -22.75 9.78 14.88
CA GLY A 305 -23.90 10.49 15.40
C GLY A 305 -24.96 10.75 14.33
N ILE A 306 -24.54 11.20 13.13
CA ILE A 306 -25.44 11.39 11.98
C ILE A 306 -26.08 10.05 11.55
N ILE A 307 -25.27 9.00 11.45
CA ILE A 307 -25.77 7.65 11.12
C ILE A 307 -26.80 7.18 12.15
N GLY A 308 -26.53 7.38 13.45
CA GLY A 308 -27.44 7.05 14.52
C GLY A 308 -28.77 7.83 14.46
N LEU A 309 -28.71 9.14 14.17
CA LEU A 309 -29.90 9.99 13.97
C LEU A 309 -30.71 9.52 12.75
N CYS A 310 -30.04 9.20 11.65
CA CYS A 310 -30.67 8.64 10.45
C CYS A 310 -31.33 7.29 10.75
N ALA A 311 -30.65 6.41 11.50
CA ALA A 311 -31.19 5.12 11.90
C ALA A 311 -32.42 5.25 12.79
N HIS A 312 -32.42 6.20 13.72
CA HIS A 312 -33.59 6.51 14.55
C HIS A 312 -34.74 7.07 13.69
N ARG A 313 -34.48 7.95 12.74
CA ARG A 313 -35.50 8.64 11.92
C ARG A 313 -36.08 7.79 10.81
N TYR A 314 -35.24 7.00 10.13
CA TYR A 314 -35.59 6.28 8.90
C TYR A 314 -35.53 4.76 9.05
N GLY A 315 -35.12 4.25 10.22
CA GLY A 315 -34.96 2.83 10.49
C GLY A 315 -33.53 2.32 10.19
N ALA A 316 -33.02 1.49 11.09
CA ALA A 316 -31.65 0.96 11.00
C ALA A 316 -31.40 0.12 9.75
N LEU A 317 -32.39 -0.66 9.28
CA LEU A 317 -32.27 -1.45 8.07
C LEU A 317 -32.07 -0.56 6.82
N ASN A 318 -32.82 0.52 6.71
CA ASN A 318 -32.66 1.46 5.60
C ASN A 318 -31.25 2.05 5.60
N VAL A 319 -30.76 2.53 6.76
CA VAL A 319 -29.41 3.07 6.86
C VAL A 319 -28.37 2.01 6.52
N PHE A 320 -28.57 0.76 6.94
CA PHE A 320 -27.68 -0.34 6.57
C PHE A 320 -27.67 -0.59 5.06
N MET A 321 -28.84 -0.58 4.40
CA MET A 321 -28.95 -0.80 2.95
C MET A 321 -28.32 0.35 2.13
N TYR A 322 -28.51 1.61 2.56
CA TYR A 322 -28.06 2.77 1.81
C TYR A 322 -26.61 3.19 2.11
N TYR A 323 -26.09 2.90 3.32
CA TYR A 323 -24.75 3.27 3.74
C TYR A 323 -23.92 2.08 4.21
N GLY A 324 -24.46 1.21 5.06
CA GLY A 324 -23.69 0.13 5.67
C GLY A 324 -23.15 -0.87 4.66
N VAL A 325 -23.98 -1.35 3.73
CA VAL A 325 -23.50 -2.29 2.69
C VAL A 325 -22.54 -1.61 1.71
N PRO A 326 -22.80 -0.40 1.17
CA PRO A 326 -21.79 0.35 0.42
C PRO A 326 -20.47 0.55 1.17
N TYR A 327 -20.51 0.83 2.49
CA TYR A 327 -19.30 0.93 3.30
C TYR A 327 -18.50 -0.38 3.36
N LEU A 328 -19.17 -1.53 3.43
CA LEU A 328 -18.49 -2.83 3.31
C LEU A 328 -17.83 -3.01 1.94
N VAL A 329 -18.44 -2.50 0.86
CA VAL A 329 -17.82 -2.52 -0.47
C VAL A 329 -16.63 -1.57 -0.57
N VAL A 330 -16.65 -0.41 0.12
CA VAL A 330 -15.46 0.45 0.26
C VAL A 330 -14.32 -0.33 0.91
N ASN A 331 -14.57 -1.01 2.04
CA ASN A 331 -13.56 -1.84 2.71
C ASN A 331 -13.06 -2.99 1.83
N PHE A 332 -13.97 -3.64 1.09
CA PHE A 332 -13.61 -4.68 0.13
C PHE A 332 -12.58 -4.16 -0.89
N TRP A 333 -12.87 -3.06 -1.56
CA TRP A 333 -11.97 -2.48 -2.55
C TRP A 333 -10.64 -2.03 -1.94
N LEU A 334 -10.71 -1.38 -0.77
CA LEU A 334 -9.52 -0.93 -0.06
C LEU A 334 -8.58 -2.10 0.23
N VAL A 335 -9.10 -3.17 0.85
CA VAL A 335 -8.27 -4.32 1.21
C VAL A 335 -7.85 -5.12 -0.03
N ALA A 336 -8.74 -5.30 -1.00
CA ALA A 336 -8.43 -6.03 -2.24
C ALA A 336 -7.26 -5.35 -2.99
N ILE A 337 -7.32 -4.03 -3.16
CA ILE A 337 -6.30 -3.27 -3.87
C ILE A 337 -5.00 -3.26 -3.07
N THR A 338 -5.02 -2.84 -1.80
CA THR A 338 -3.80 -2.75 -1.01
C THR A 338 -3.14 -4.11 -0.78
N PHE A 339 -3.92 -5.17 -0.52
CA PHE A 339 -3.41 -6.53 -0.42
C PHE A 339 -2.73 -6.97 -1.71
N LEU A 340 -3.40 -6.85 -2.86
CA LEU A 340 -2.84 -7.29 -4.13
C LEU A 340 -1.62 -6.50 -4.58
N GLN A 341 -1.48 -5.25 -4.16
CA GLN A 341 -0.34 -4.40 -4.54
C GLN A 341 0.90 -4.61 -3.66
N HIS A 342 0.72 -5.13 -2.45
CA HIS A 342 1.81 -5.38 -1.50
C HIS A 342 2.05 -6.86 -1.21
N THR A 343 1.23 -7.77 -1.75
CA THR A 343 1.32 -9.20 -1.48
C THR A 343 1.35 -9.97 -2.78
N ASP A 344 2.55 -10.37 -3.20
CA ASP A 344 2.76 -11.18 -4.39
C ASP A 344 4.06 -11.97 -4.25
N PRO A 345 4.15 -13.20 -4.79
CA PRO A 345 5.38 -14.03 -4.70
C PRO A 345 6.64 -13.40 -5.29
N ILE A 346 6.49 -12.41 -6.21
CA ILE A 346 7.64 -11.75 -6.84
C ILE A 346 8.07 -10.46 -6.15
N ILE A 347 7.33 -10.02 -5.14
CA ILE A 347 7.65 -8.80 -4.37
C ILE A 347 8.66 -9.15 -3.28
N ALA A 348 9.81 -8.46 -3.30
CA ALA A 348 10.85 -8.61 -2.30
C ALA A 348 10.51 -7.83 -1.02
N HIS A 349 10.87 -8.38 0.13
CA HIS A 349 10.89 -7.68 1.41
C HIS A 349 12.31 -7.68 1.96
N TYR A 350 12.67 -6.68 2.75
CA TYR A 350 14.06 -6.40 3.10
C TYR A 350 14.28 -6.27 4.60
N ARG A 351 15.45 -6.72 5.06
CA ARG A 351 15.96 -6.53 6.42
C ARG A 351 17.24 -5.69 6.39
N GLY A 352 17.53 -5.06 7.51
CA GLY A 352 18.80 -4.37 7.75
C GLY A 352 19.20 -3.37 6.67
N GLU A 353 20.45 -3.47 6.26
CA GLU A 353 21.08 -2.57 5.29
C GLU A 353 20.65 -2.83 3.82
N GLU A 354 20.00 -3.97 3.54
CA GLU A 354 19.49 -4.25 2.21
C GLU A 354 18.24 -3.43 1.89
N TRP A 355 17.59 -2.87 2.89
CA TRP A 355 16.49 -1.97 2.66
C TRP A 355 16.97 -0.59 2.20
N SER A 356 16.35 -0.04 1.17
CA SER A 356 16.42 1.36 0.81
C SER A 356 15.04 1.85 0.35
N PHE A 357 14.81 3.16 0.41
CA PHE A 357 13.54 3.72 -0.03
C PHE A 357 13.16 3.29 -1.46
N LEU A 358 14.11 3.33 -2.39
CA LEU A 358 13.87 2.93 -3.77
C LEU A 358 13.47 1.45 -3.88
N ARG A 359 14.20 0.55 -3.19
CA ARG A 359 13.89 -0.88 -3.18
C ARG A 359 12.52 -1.15 -2.55
N GLY A 360 12.21 -0.50 -1.43
CA GLY A 360 10.91 -0.61 -0.77
C GLY A 360 9.76 -0.07 -1.62
N ALA A 361 9.92 1.07 -2.27
CA ALA A 361 8.92 1.62 -3.18
C ALA A 361 8.68 0.71 -4.41
N LEU A 362 9.71 0.02 -4.91
CA LEU A 362 9.59 -0.98 -5.97
C LEU A 362 9.05 -2.34 -5.49
N SER A 363 8.86 -2.52 -4.17
CA SER A 363 8.16 -3.69 -3.60
C SER A 363 6.64 -3.54 -3.69
N THR A 364 6.17 -3.02 -4.81
CA THR A 364 4.76 -2.85 -5.15
C THR A 364 4.51 -3.30 -6.59
N ILE A 365 3.25 -3.54 -6.91
CA ILE A 365 2.86 -4.08 -8.22
C ILE A 365 1.61 -3.38 -8.73
N ASP A 366 1.61 -2.99 -10.01
CA ASP A 366 0.44 -2.43 -10.67
C ASP A 366 -0.46 -3.55 -11.22
N ARG A 367 -1.78 -3.34 -11.15
CA ARG A 367 -2.80 -4.27 -11.66
C ARG A 367 -3.93 -3.51 -12.33
N ASP A 368 -4.47 -4.06 -13.41
CA ASP A 368 -5.62 -3.50 -14.09
C ASP A 368 -6.93 -4.02 -13.47
N TYR A 369 -7.74 -3.10 -12.96
CA TYR A 369 -9.07 -3.36 -12.40
C TYR A 369 -10.20 -3.07 -13.40
N GLY A 370 -9.88 -2.88 -14.68
CA GLY A 370 -10.82 -2.58 -15.73
C GLY A 370 -11.57 -1.27 -15.50
N ILE A 371 -12.90 -1.28 -15.64
CA ILE A 371 -13.72 -0.07 -15.46
C ILE A 371 -13.54 0.57 -14.06
N PHE A 372 -13.16 -0.22 -13.06
CA PHE A 372 -12.97 0.30 -11.71
C PHE A 372 -11.73 1.19 -11.57
N ASN A 373 -10.73 1.09 -12.45
CA ASN A 373 -9.59 2.03 -12.44
C ASN A 373 -10.08 3.48 -12.48
N HIS A 374 -11.07 3.78 -13.33
CA HIS A 374 -11.65 5.11 -13.43
C HIS A 374 -12.32 5.57 -12.11
N PHE A 375 -13.15 4.73 -11.50
CA PHE A 375 -13.82 5.06 -10.24
C PHE A 375 -12.88 5.10 -9.04
N HIS A 376 -11.75 4.41 -9.11
CA HIS A 376 -10.72 4.35 -8.08
C HIS A 376 -9.55 5.32 -8.36
N HIS A 377 -9.74 6.28 -9.25
CA HIS A 377 -8.74 7.30 -9.60
C HIS A 377 -7.37 6.72 -9.93
N HIS A 378 -7.34 5.56 -10.58
CA HIS A 378 -6.14 4.85 -11.05
C HIS A 378 -5.15 4.41 -9.97
N ILE A 379 -5.56 4.30 -8.70
CA ILE A 379 -4.65 3.86 -7.63
C ILE A 379 -4.16 2.41 -7.82
N GLY A 380 -4.94 1.56 -8.52
CA GLY A 380 -4.64 0.15 -8.73
C GLY A 380 -3.62 -0.11 -9.83
N ASP A 381 -3.69 0.63 -10.91
CA ASP A 381 -2.89 0.48 -12.12
C ASP A 381 -1.69 1.46 -12.20
N THR A 382 -1.50 2.29 -11.15
CA THR A 382 -0.41 3.26 -11.03
C THR A 382 0.26 3.28 -9.65
N HIS A 383 0.20 2.17 -8.92
CA HIS A 383 0.64 2.10 -7.53
C HIS A 383 2.16 2.17 -7.37
N VAL A 384 2.90 1.65 -8.35
CA VAL A 384 4.36 1.72 -8.35
C VAL A 384 4.83 3.17 -8.40
N VAL A 385 4.27 4.00 -9.29
CA VAL A 385 4.63 5.42 -9.35
C VAL A 385 4.14 6.18 -8.13
N HIS A 386 3.00 5.79 -7.55
CA HIS A 386 2.47 6.35 -6.32
C HIS A 386 3.41 6.11 -5.13
N HIS A 387 4.00 4.92 -4.97
CA HIS A 387 5.00 4.65 -3.94
C HIS A 387 6.33 5.35 -4.17
N LEU A 388 6.76 5.49 -5.42
CA LEU A 388 7.97 6.24 -5.76
C LEU A 388 7.82 7.75 -5.52
N PHE A 389 6.66 8.32 -5.82
CA PHE A 389 6.40 9.77 -5.81
C PHE A 389 5.00 10.11 -5.29
N SER A 390 4.72 9.80 -4.03
CA SER A 390 3.39 9.93 -3.40
C SER A 390 2.80 11.35 -3.42
N THR A 391 3.58 12.38 -3.74
CA THR A 391 3.07 13.75 -3.91
C THR A 391 2.69 14.08 -5.35
N LEU A 392 2.86 13.14 -6.30
CA LEU A 392 2.40 13.26 -7.67
C LEU A 392 0.87 13.04 -7.67
N PRO A 393 0.06 13.99 -8.19
CA PRO A 393 -1.39 13.86 -8.14
C PRO A 393 -1.90 12.73 -9.05
N HIS A 394 -2.91 12.00 -8.60
CA HIS A 394 -3.49 10.83 -9.28
C HIS A 394 -3.80 11.05 -10.76
N TYR A 395 -4.26 12.24 -11.14
CA TYR A 395 -4.62 12.57 -12.52
C TYR A 395 -3.44 12.77 -13.47
N HIS A 396 -2.23 12.57 -13.01
CA HIS A 396 -0.98 12.48 -13.79
C HIS A 396 -0.28 11.13 -13.58
N ALA A 397 -0.86 10.24 -12.75
CA ALA A 397 -0.22 8.98 -12.41
C ALA A 397 -0.11 8.02 -13.60
N GLU A 398 -1.11 7.97 -14.50
CA GLU A 398 -1.05 7.16 -15.72
C GLU A 398 0.09 7.60 -16.65
N GLU A 399 0.19 8.91 -16.94
CA GLU A 399 1.28 9.46 -17.78
C GLU A 399 2.66 9.22 -17.15
N ALA A 400 2.76 9.39 -15.83
CA ALA A 400 4.00 9.12 -15.11
C ALA A 400 4.35 7.63 -15.08
N THR A 401 3.37 6.74 -14.96
CA THR A 401 3.54 5.28 -15.01
C THR A 401 4.05 4.85 -16.38
N GLU A 402 3.47 5.34 -17.48
CA GLU A 402 3.96 5.03 -18.82
C GLU A 402 5.42 5.50 -19.01
N ALA A 403 5.78 6.68 -18.48
CA ALA A 403 7.14 7.18 -18.56
C ALA A 403 8.16 6.32 -17.81
N ILE A 404 7.79 5.73 -16.65
CA ILE A 404 8.72 4.92 -15.86
C ILE A 404 8.80 3.46 -16.32
N LYS A 405 7.77 2.91 -16.96
CA LYS A 405 7.73 1.50 -17.38
C LYS A 405 8.93 1.10 -18.23
N GLU A 406 9.22 1.88 -19.27
CA GLU A 406 10.35 1.62 -20.17
C GLU A 406 11.68 1.71 -19.43
N PHE A 407 11.85 2.75 -18.58
CA PHE A 407 13.08 2.98 -17.84
C PHE A 407 13.35 1.88 -16.79
N LEU A 408 12.34 1.49 -16.03
CA LEU A 408 12.45 0.47 -14.98
C LEU A 408 12.68 -0.93 -15.57
N GLY A 409 12.13 -1.23 -16.74
CA GLY A 409 12.25 -2.53 -17.40
C GLY A 409 11.87 -3.68 -16.46
N LYS A 410 12.83 -4.59 -16.18
CA LYS A 410 12.61 -5.76 -15.31
C LYS A 410 12.29 -5.42 -13.84
N TYR A 411 12.52 -4.18 -13.42
CA TYR A 411 12.21 -3.72 -12.06
C TYR A 411 10.81 -3.15 -11.91
N TYR A 412 10.06 -3.01 -13.02
CA TYR A 412 8.64 -2.67 -12.99
C TYR A 412 7.80 -3.92 -12.86
N SER A 413 7.01 -3.98 -11.79
CA SER A 413 6.13 -5.11 -11.52
C SER A 413 4.70 -4.81 -11.99
N TYR A 414 4.16 -5.69 -12.83
CA TYR A 414 2.79 -5.63 -13.34
C TYR A 414 2.18 -7.02 -13.40
N ASP A 415 0.90 -7.16 -13.01
CA ASP A 415 0.15 -8.41 -13.10
C ASP A 415 -1.16 -8.21 -13.84
N SER A 416 -1.33 -8.92 -14.96
CA SER A 416 -2.51 -8.85 -15.83
C SER A 416 -3.57 -9.93 -15.55
N ARG A 417 -3.39 -10.76 -14.51
CA ARG A 417 -4.38 -11.78 -14.16
C ARG A 417 -5.70 -11.14 -13.74
N PRO A 418 -6.84 -11.80 -14.02
CA PRO A 418 -8.13 -11.37 -13.50
C PRO A 418 -8.08 -11.19 -11.97
N ILE A 419 -8.66 -10.11 -11.45
CA ILE A 419 -8.54 -9.72 -10.05
C ILE A 419 -8.98 -10.81 -9.07
N LEU A 420 -10.08 -11.51 -9.34
CA LEU A 420 -10.56 -12.59 -8.46
C LEU A 420 -9.60 -13.80 -8.44
N GLU A 421 -8.98 -14.11 -9.58
CA GLU A 421 -7.94 -15.13 -9.67
C GLU A 421 -6.70 -14.71 -8.87
N ALA A 422 -6.25 -13.46 -9.06
CA ALA A 422 -5.12 -12.90 -8.33
C ALA A 422 -5.36 -12.86 -6.82
N LEU A 423 -6.56 -12.44 -6.37
CA LEU A 423 -6.95 -12.46 -4.95
C LEU A 423 -6.86 -13.84 -4.34
N TYR A 424 -7.51 -14.82 -4.97
CA TYR A 424 -7.49 -16.19 -4.46
C TYR A 424 -6.10 -16.80 -4.48
N SER A 425 -5.39 -16.66 -5.60
CA SER A 425 -4.04 -17.20 -5.77
C SER A 425 -3.08 -16.61 -4.74
N ASN A 426 -3.03 -15.28 -4.59
CA ASN A 426 -2.10 -14.63 -3.67
C ASN A 426 -2.48 -14.92 -2.20
N PHE A 427 -3.79 -15.00 -1.89
CA PHE A 427 -4.26 -15.38 -0.55
C PHE A 427 -3.82 -16.79 -0.15
N ILE A 428 -3.77 -17.72 -1.10
CA ILE A 428 -3.34 -19.11 -0.85
C ILE A 428 -1.82 -19.22 -0.82
N VAL A 429 -1.12 -18.52 -1.74
CA VAL A 429 0.32 -18.72 -1.97
C VAL A 429 1.19 -17.87 -1.03
N CYS A 430 0.80 -16.65 -0.72
CA CYS A 430 1.59 -15.73 0.09
C CYS A 430 1.30 -15.90 1.58
N LYS A 431 1.79 -16.98 2.20
CA LYS A 431 1.52 -17.30 3.61
C LYS A 431 2.54 -16.70 4.56
N PHE A 432 3.82 -16.81 4.27
CA PHE A 432 4.90 -16.32 5.13
C PHE A 432 6.16 -16.02 4.30
N VAL A 433 7.14 -15.42 4.96
CA VAL A 433 8.51 -15.30 4.47
C VAL A 433 9.45 -16.07 5.39
N GLU A 434 10.67 -16.37 4.96
CA GLU A 434 11.65 -17.05 5.82
C GLU A 434 12.09 -16.16 6.99
N ASP A 435 12.44 -16.78 8.10
CA ASP A 435 12.92 -16.10 9.31
C ASP A 435 14.27 -15.43 9.06
N GLU A 436 15.09 -16.00 8.20
CA GLU A 436 16.43 -15.54 7.85
C GLU A 436 16.51 -15.01 6.42
N GLY A 437 17.61 -14.31 6.12
CA GLY A 437 17.86 -13.69 4.82
C GLY A 437 17.53 -12.20 4.83
N ASP A 438 18.39 -11.42 4.15
CA ASP A 438 18.26 -9.96 4.08
C ASP A 438 17.24 -9.53 3.03
N VAL A 439 17.03 -10.36 2.00
CA VAL A 439 16.01 -10.21 0.97
C VAL A 439 15.14 -11.45 0.94
N VAL A 440 13.87 -11.31 1.26
CA VAL A 440 12.94 -12.43 1.40
C VAL A 440 11.72 -12.25 0.53
N PHE A 441 11.11 -13.39 0.14
CA PHE A 441 9.93 -13.44 -0.71
C PHE A 441 8.86 -14.32 -0.06
N TYR A 442 7.59 -14.08 -0.39
CA TYR A 442 6.51 -14.92 0.10
C TYR A 442 6.65 -16.38 -0.33
N LYS A 443 6.29 -17.27 0.59
CA LYS A 443 6.23 -18.73 0.43
C LYS A 443 4.90 -19.28 0.94
N HIS A 444 4.65 -20.52 0.54
CA HIS A 444 3.50 -21.32 0.97
C HIS A 444 3.93 -22.45 1.87
#